data_22c607355c3d0875af28d6c1612f1965
#
_entry.id   22c607355c3d0875af28d6c1612f1965
#
_cell.length_a   1.000
_cell.length_b   1.000
_cell.length_c   1.000
_cell.angle_alpha   90.00
_cell.angle_beta   90.00
_cell.angle_gamma   90.00
#
_symmetry.space_group_name_H-M   'P 1'
#
loop_
_entity.id
_entity.type
_entity.pdbx_description
1 polymer ?
#
loop_
_entity_poly.entity_id
_entity_poly.type
_entity_poly.pdbx_seq_one_letter_code
_entity_poly.pdbx_strand_id
1 'polypeptide(L)'
;DMIELEDFNLQIYEGEIMGLLPFNGQGMVALLKLLQVNLPLYDGYIYYNGEQINSWRESSGTHNRIGVIQEKSSLVESMTIADNVFVLRHGFKQEFIQEELLNRQLQPFLKEIGMEMPADTTVDRLTVFQRVIVELLRSVVAGNHLVVLEEIGALISDRELEALHRILRYYAEKGFSFLYISPHFEE
;
A
#
# COMPACT_ATOMS: atom_id res chain seq x y z
N ASP A 1 4.12 -9.95 28.82
CA ASP A 1 3.88 -9.22 27.58
C ASP A 1 5.08 -8.31 27.35
N MET A 2 5.78 -8.51 26.26
CA MET A 2 6.98 -7.76 25.93
C MET A 2 6.55 -6.51 25.15
N ILE A 3 6.95 -5.34 25.63
CA ILE A 3 6.75 -4.08 24.89
C ILE A 3 7.71 -4.11 23.70
N GLU A 4 7.20 -4.07 22.50
CA GLU A 4 7.99 -4.16 21.25
C GLU A 4 8.34 -2.79 20.68
N LEU A 5 7.53 -1.75 21.01
CA LEU A 5 7.78 -0.35 20.69
C LEU A 5 7.61 0.50 21.95
N GLU A 6 8.64 1.23 22.35
CA GLU A 6 8.66 2.12 23.49
C GLU A 6 9.12 3.52 23.04
N ASP A 7 8.43 4.55 23.51
CA ASP A 7 8.70 5.97 23.18
C ASP A 7 8.80 6.26 21.66
N PHE A 8 8.03 5.49 20.86
CA PHE A 8 8.05 5.62 19.42
C PHE A 8 7.15 6.76 18.96
N ASN A 9 7.72 7.69 18.20
CA ASN A 9 7.00 8.80 17.61
C ASN A 9 7.24 8.80 16.09
N LEU A 10 6.16 8.80 15.32
CA LEU A 10 6.18 8.88 13.86
C LEU A 10 5.12 9.87 13.40
N GLN A 11 5.50 10.77 12.51
CA GLN A 11 4.58 11.71 11.89
C GLN A 11 4.83 11.73 10.39
N ILE A 12 3.77 11.57 9.60
CA ILE A 12 3.80 11.60 8.15
C ILE A 12 2.79 12.64 7.69
N TYR A 13 3.23 13.55 6.83
CA TYR A 13 2.38 14.60 6.26
C TYR A 13 1.77 14.16 4.94
N GLU A 14 0.67 14.80 4.57
CA GLU A 14 0.05 14.61 3.25
C GLU A 14 1.05 14.89 2.13
N GLY A 15 1.14 13.98 1.16
CA GLY A 15 2.07 14.07 0.04
C GLY A 15 3.53 13.78 0.38
N GLU A 16 3.82 13.28 1.58
CA GLU A 16 5.17 12.94 2.00
C GLU A 16 5.56 11.51 1.60
N ILE A 17 6.81 11.35 1.18
CA ILE A 17 7.46 10.04 1.00
C ILE A 17 8.53 9.95 2.08
N MET A 18 8.30 9.11 3.08
CA MET A 18 9.19 8.93 4.23
C MET A 18 9.88 7.57 4.17
N GLY A 19 11.20 7.56 4.37
CA GLY A 19 11.97 6.35 4.57
C GLY A 19 12.14 6.03 6.05
N LEU A 20 11.92 4.77 6.44
CA LEU A 20 12.15 4.26 7.78
C LEU A 20 13.18 3.13 7.75
N LEU A 21 14.23 3.29 8.56
CA LEU A 21 15.29 2.30 8.74
C LEU A 21 15.15 1.64 10.11
N PRO A 22 14.65 0.41 10.18
CA PRO A 22 14.56 -0.29 11.45
C PRO A 22 15.94 -0.79 11.89
N PHE A 23 16.36 -0.42 13.11
CA PHE A 23 17.57 -0.97 13.72
C PHE A 23 17.39 -2.39 14.27
N ASN A 24 16.13 -2.78 14.52
CA ASN A 24 15.79 -4.12 14.94
C ASN A 24 14.49 -4.59 14.27
N GLY A 25 14.42 -5.88 13.96
CA GLY A 25 13.27 -6.46 13.27
C GLY A 25 12.00 -6.55 14.14
N GLN A 26 12.14 -6.57 15.47
CA GLN A 26 10.98 -6.72 16.37
C GLN A 26 10.11 -5.45 16.36
N GLY A 27 10.73 -4.28 16.46
CA GLY A 27 10.01 -3.00 16.38
C GLY A 27 9.31 -2.80 15.03
N MET A 28 9.94 -3.23 13.92
CA MET A 28 9.32 -3.20 12.59
C MET A 28 8.08 -4.08 12.51
N VAL A 29 8.16 -5.32 12.99
CA VAL A 29 7.02 -6.24 13.00
C VAL A 29 5.87 -5.67 13.84
N ALA A 30 6.17 -5.05 14.98
CA ALA A 30 5.16 -4.41 15.82
C ALA A 30 4.51 -3.22 15.10
N LEU A 31 5.30 -2.37 14.45
CA LEU A 31 4.78 -1.24 13.67
C LEU A 31 3.87 -1.71 12.52
N LEU A 32 4.31 -2.70 11.75
CA LEU A 32 3.50 -3.25 10.66
C LEU A 32 2.19 -3.86 11.15
N LYS A 33 2.23 -4.62 12.24
CA LYS A 33 1.03 -5.15 12.88
C LYS A 33 0.10 -4.04 13.36
N LEU A 34 0.66 -2.97 13.93
CA LEU A 34 -0.10 -1.81 14.37
C LEU A 34 -0.82 -1.11 13.19
N LEU A 35 -0.16 -1.02 12.04
CA LEU A 35 -0.72 -0.40 10.84
C LEU A 35 -1.71 -1.30 10.09
N GLN A 36 -1.54 -2.61 10.13
CA GLN A 36 -2.39 -3.59 9.42
C GLN A 36 -3.55 -4.10 10.27
N VAL A 37 -3.32 -4.28 11.57
CA VAL A 37 -4.23 -4.96 12.47
C VAL A 37 -4.52 -4.07 13.67
N ASN A 38 -5.72 -4.18 14.14
CA ASN A 38 -6.22 -3.46 15.30
C ASN A 38 -5.60 -4.00 16.60
N LEU A 39 -4.36 -3.63 16.88
CA LEU A 39 -3.71 -3.97 18.14
C LEU A 39 -4.00 -2.89 19.19
N PRO A 40 -4.35 -3.28 20.42
CA PRO A 40 -4.48 -2.32 21.50
C PRO A 40 -3.11 -1.72 21.79
N LEU A 41 -3.06 -0.38 21.89
CA LEU A 41 -1.92 0.32 22.45
C LEU A 41 -1.93 0.17 23.96
N TYR A 42 -0.77 -0.03 24.57
CA TYR A 42 -0.59 0.02 26.02
C TYR A 42 -0.71 1.46 26.51
N ASP A 43 -0.08 2.37 25.77
CA ASP A 43 -0.12 3.82 26.00
C ASP A 43 0.13 4.54 24.67
N GLY A 44 -0.25 5.82 24.62
CA GLY A 44 -0.05 6.66 23.44
C GLY A 44 -1.27 6.84 22.56
N TYR A 45 -1.08 7.51 21.44
CA TYR A 45 -2.14 7.94 20.55
C TYR A 45 -1.76 7.73 19.09
N ILE A 46 -2.74 7.33 18.30
CA ILE A 46 -2.63 7.29 16.84
C ILE A 46 -3.66 8.26 16.26
N TYR A 47 -3.18 9.16 15.41
CA TYR A 47 -4.04 10.09 14.67
C TYR A 47 -3.93 9.78 13.18
N TYR A 48 -5.07 9.79 12.51
CA TYR A 48 -5.15 9.69 11.06
C TYR A 48 -6.09 10.80 10.54
N ASN A 49 -5.62 11.66 9.65
CA ASN A 49 -6.36 12.83 9.18
C ASN A 49 -6.89 13.72 10.32
N GLY A 50 -6.10 13.89 11.39
CA GLY A 50 -6.49 14.68 12.56
C GLY A 50 -7.48 14.01 13.51
N GLU A 51 -7.97 12.83 13.19
CA GLU A 51 -8.84 12.03 14.05
C GLU A 51 -8.04 10.99 14.82
N GLN A 52 -8.32 10.88 16.13
CA GLN A 52 -7.72 9.84 16.95
C GLN A 52 -8.34 8.48 16.63
N ILE A 53 -7.49 7.49 16.31
CA ILE A 53 -7.91 6.18 15.87
C ILE A 53 -7.34 5.03 16.71
N ASN A 54 -7.13 5.26 18.00
CA ASN A 54 -6.57 4.27 18.93
C ASN A 54 -7.36 2.96 19.00
N SER A 55 -8.63 2.98 18.64
CA SER A 55 -9.43 1.77 18.48
C SER A 55 -10.04 1.71 17.10
N TRP A 56 -9.35 1.06 16.20
CA TRP A 56 -9.83 0.80 14.85
C TRP A 56 -11.17 0.04 14.81
N ARG A 57 -11.54 -0.61 15.92
CA ARG A 57 -12.77 -1.37 16.04
C ARG A 57 -14.03 -0.52 16.03
N GLU A 58 -13.94 0.74 16.39
CA GLU A 58 -15.10 1.62 16.52
C GLU A 58 -15.47 2.35 15.24
N SER A 59 -14.55 2.47 14.29
CA SER A 59 -14.82 3.14 13.02
C SER A 59 -14.84 2.15 11.86
N SER A 60 -16.02 1.77 11.44
CA SER A 60 -16.25 0.88 10.29
C SER A 60 -15.69 1.40 8.95
N GLY A 61 -15.15 2.61 8.92
CA GLY A 61 -14.57 3.25 7.74
C GLY A 61 -13.05 3.35 7.71
N THR A 62 -12.33 2.97 8.77
CA THR A 62 -10.87 3.16 8.87
C THR A 62 -10.04 1.95 8.45
N HIS A 63 -10.61 0.77 8.36
CA HIS A 63 -9.87 -0.46 8.09
C HIS A 63 -9.13 -0.49 6.74
N ASN A 64 -9.54 0.33 5.78
CA ASN A 64 -9.01 0.32 4.43
C ASN A 64 -8.29 1.62 4.05
N ARG A 65 -7.90 2.45 5.03
CA ARG A 65 -7.24 3.73 4.75
C ARG A 65 -5.73 3.64 4.62
N ILE A 66 -5.14 2.52 5.05
CA ILE A 66 -3.71 2.25 4.97
C ILE A 66 -3.50 1.04 4.08
N GLY A 67 -2.83 1.23 2.96
CA GLY A 67 -2.37 0.14 2.11
C GLY A 67 -1.03 -0.37 2.60
N VAL A 68 -0.80 -1.69 2.56
CA VAL A 68 0.50 -2.28 2.87
C VAL A 68 0.91 -3.22 1.75
N ILE A 69 2.09 -2.97 1.18
CA ILE A 69 2.71 -3.75 0.12
C ILE A 69 3.95 -4.40 0.71
N GLN A 70 4.01 -5.73 0.65
CA GLN A 70 5.06 -6.54 1.25
C GLN A 70 5.66 -7.50 0.22
N GLU A 71 6.78 -8.14 0.58
CA GLU A 71 7.40 -9.19 -0.23
C GLU A 71 6.38 -10.24 -0.69
N LYS A 72 5.59 -10.73 0.25
CA LYS A 72 4.51 -11.64 -0.08
C LYS A 72 3.30 -10.86 -0.57
N SER A 73 3.10 -10.88 -1.88
CA SER A 73 1.95 -10.21 -2.50
C SER A 73 0.63 -10.71 -1.94
N SER A 74 -0.29 -9.77 -1.70
CA SER A 74 -1.67 -10.04 -1.27
C SER A 74 -2.66 -10.10 -2.44
N LEU A 75 -2.17 -10.12 -3.68
CA LEU A 75 -2.98 -10.26 -4.87
C LEU A 75 -3.47 -11.70 -5.06
N VAL A 76 -4.64 -11.84 -5.63
CA VAL A 76 -5.20 -13.15 -6.01
C VAL A 76 -4.65 -13.54 -7.38
N GLU A 77 -3.75 -14.52 -7.41
CA GLU A 77 -2.98 -14.88 -8.61
C GLU A 77 -3.86 -15.32 -9.79
N SER A 78 -4.96 -16.01 -9.54
CA SER A 78 -5.90 -16.47 -10.57
C SER A 78 -6.84 -15.39 -11.10
N MET A 79 -6.86 -14.20 -10.51
CA MET A 79 -7.68 -13.07 -10.93
C MET A 79 -6.90 -12.14 -11.86
N THR A 80 -7.63 -11.37 -12.66
CA THR A 80 -7.04 -10.36 -13.54
C THR A 80 -6.49 -9.17 -12.75
N ILE A 81 -5.67 -8.35 -13.40
CA ILE A 81 -5.20 -7.08 -12.83
C ILE A 81 -6.40 -6.21 -12.44
N ALA A 82 -7.37 -6.06 -13.35
CA ALA A 82 -8.54 -5.24 -13.11
C ALA A 82 -9.36 -5.74 -11.91
N ASP A 83 -9.60 -7.03 -11.79
CA ASP A 83 -10.30 -7.61 -10.64
C ASP A 83 -9.57 -7.32 -9.31
N ASN A 84 -8.24 -7.52 -9.27
CA ASN A 84 -7.45 -7.25 -8.10
C ASN A 84 -7.45 -5.76 -7.69
N VAL A 85 -7.38 -4.85 -8.67
CA VAL A 85 -7.38 -3.41 -8.39
C VAL A 85 -8.72 -2.94 -7.82
N PHE A 86 -9.84 -3.44 -8.35
CA PHE A 86 -11.15 -2.93 -7.97
C PHE A 86 -11.84 -3.71 -6.84
N VAL A 87 -11.33 -4.86 -6.42
CA VAL A 87 -11.96 -5.71 -5.40
C VAL A 87 -12.23 -5.01 -4.06
N LEU A 88 -11.38 -4.04 -3.68
CA LEU A 88 -11.51 -3.29 -2.43
C LEU A 88 -12.26 -1.96 -2.59
N ARG A 89 -12.74 -1.63 -3.78
CA ARG A 89 -13.43 -0.37 -4.00
C ARG A 89 -14.79 -0.35 -3.29
N HIS A 90 -15.06 0.68 -2.47
CA HIS A 90 -16.35 0.85 -1.83
C HIS A 90 -17.48 0.94 -2.85
N GLY A 91 -18.55 0.19 -2.61
CA GLY A 91 -19.72 0.14 -3.50
C GLY A 91 -19.57 -0.81 -4.70
N PHE A 92 -18.51 -1.57 -4.75
CA PHE A 92 -18.29 -2.59 -5.76
C PHE A 92 -19.24 -3.78 -5.52
N LYS A 93 -20.28 -3.88 -6.32
CA LYS A 93 -21.19 -5.03 -6.31
C LYS A 93 -20.72 -6.05 -7.33
N GLN A 94 -20.19 -7.15 -6.85
CA GLN A 94 -19.61 -8.23 -7.65
C GLN A 94 -20.60 -8.88 -8.64
N GLU A 95 -21.92 -8.67 -8.47
CA GLU A 95 -22.97 -9.37 -9.21
C GLU A 95 -23.14 -8.91 -10.68
N PHE A 96 -22.55 -7.78 -11.09
CA PHE A 96 -22.74 -7.22 -12.43
C PHE A 96 -21.47 -6.67 -13.07
N ILE A 97 -20.34 -7.31 -12.84
CA ILE A 97 -19.06 -6.81 -13.36
C ILE A 97 -18.89 -7.27 -14.81
N GLN A 98 -18.97 -6.31 -15.72
CA GLN A 98 -18.52 -6.52 -17.08
C GLN A 98 -16.99 -6.29 -17.10
N GLU A 99 -16.25 -7.33 -17.41
CA GLU A 99 -14.79 -7.32 -17.52
C GLU A 99 -14.27 -6.18 -18.41
N GLU A 100 -14.92 -5.92 -19.53
CA GLU A 100 -14.61 -4.78 -20.40
C GLU A 100 -14.75 -3.41 -19.71
N LEU A 101 -15.68 -3.27 -18.78
CA LEU A 101 -15.87 -2.03 -18.03
C LEU A 101 -14.72 -1.79 -17.06
N LEU A 102 -14.29 -2.83 -16.35
CA LEU A 102 -13.15 -2.76 -15.44
C LEU A 102 -11.86 -2.44 -16.20
N ASN A 103 -11.64 -3.09 -17.33
CA ASN A 103 -10.50 -2.83 -18.19
C ASN A 103 -10.46 -1.37 -18.63
N ARG A 104 -11.59 -0.81 -19.05
CA ARG A 104 -11.69 0.62 -19.41
C ARG A 104 -11.43 1.54 -18.22
N GLN A 105 -11.85 1.18 -17.01
CA GLN A 105 -11.61 1.98 -15.80
C GLN A 105 -10.15 1.94 -15.35
N LEU A 106 -9.43 0.84 -15.57
CA LEU A 106 -8.03 0.71 -15.18
C LEU A 106 -7.07 1.42 -16.14
N GLN A 107 -7.37 1.46 -17.43
CA GLN A 107 -6.49 2.03 -18.46
C GLN A 107 -6.01 3.47 -18.17
N PRO A 108 -6.85 4.41 -17.69
CA PRO A 108 -6.38 5.73 -17.30
C PRO A 108 -5.27 5.70 -16.25
N PHE A 109 -5.42 4.86 -15.20
CA PHE A 109 -4.41 4.74 -14.15
C PHE A 109 -3.08 4.19 -14.68
N LEU A 110 -3.13 3.15 -15.51
CA LEU A 110 -1.93 2.57 -16.13
C LEU A 110 -1.24 3.59 -17.04
N LYS A 111 -2.01 4.33 -17.83
CA LYS A 111 -1.48 5.37 -18.71
C LYS A 111 -0.82 6.52 -17.93
N GLU A 112 -1.43 6.95 -16.84
CA GLU A 112 -0.90 8.00 -15.97
C GLU A 112 0.49 7.66 -15.42
N ILE A 113 0.73 6.40 -15.10
CA ILE A 113 2.02 5.94 -14.57
C ILE A 113 2.97 5.42 -15.65
N GLY A 114 2.58 5.51 -16.93
CA GLY A 114 3.41 5.07 -18.06
C GLY A 114 3.61 3.56 -18.14
N MET A 115 2.66 2.78 -17.62
CA MET A 115 2.71 1.31 -17.67
C MET A 115 1.80 0.77 -18.77
N GLU A 116 2.33 -0.17 -19.55
CA GLU A 116 1.57 -0.91 -20.55
C GLU A 116 1.36 -2.35 -20.06
N MET A 117 0.20 -2.58 -19.45
CA MET A 117 -0.23 -3.91 -19.03
C MET A 117 -1.67 -4.13 -19.47
N PRO A 118 -1.97 -5.24 -20.18
CA PRO A 118 -3.36 -5.59 -20.47
C PRO A 118 -4.11 -5.89 -19.16
N ALA A 119 -5.19 -5.19 -18.92
CA ALA A 119 -5.93 -5.25 -17.65
C ALA A 119 -6.59 -6.62 -17.39
N ASP A 120 -6.79 -7.40 -18.43
CA ASP A 120 -7.29 -8.78 -18.42
C ASP A 120 -6.20 -9.85 -18.17
N THR A 121 -4.95 -9.42 -18.02
CA THR A 121 -3.85 -10.34 -17.68
C THR A 121 -4.03 -10.84 -16.26
N THR A 122 -3.87 -12.14 -16.03
CA THR A 122 -3.89 -12.74 -14.69
C THR A 122 -2.59 -12.46 -13.94
N VAL A 123 -2.69 -12.30 -12.62
CA VAL A 123 -1.56 -11.87 -11.76
C VAL A 123 -0.43 -12.89 -11.74
N ASP A 124 -0.69 -14.17 -11.92
CA ASP A 124 0.32 -15.23 -12.00
C ASP A 124 1.36 -15.00 -13.14
N ARG A 125 0.99 -14.24 -14.17
CA ARG A 125 1.86 -13.90 -15.32
C ARG A 125 2.69 -12.63 -15.12
N LEU A 126 2.50 -11.92 -14.02
CA LEU A 126 3.16 -10.65 -13.75
C LEU A 126 4.55 -10.85 -13.13
N THR A 127 5.49 -9.97 -13.48
CA THR A 127 6.75 -9.83 -12.77
C THR A 127 6.50 -9.31 -11.35
N VAL A 128 7.50 -9.42 -10.47
CA VAL A 128 7.42 -8.89 -9.10
C VAL A 128 7.12 -7.39 -9.13
N PHE A 129 7.84 -6.63 -9.96
CA PHE A 129 7.61 -5.19 -10.10
C PHE A 129 6.17 -4.87 -10.55
N GLN A 130 5.65 -5.59 -11.54
CA GLN A 130 4.27 -5.40 -12.01
C GLN A 130 3.25 -5.70 -10.90
N ARG A 131 3.49 -6.71 -10.06
CA ARG A 131 2.63 -7.02 -8.90
C ARG A 131 2.65 -5.87 -7.87
N VAL A 132 3.83 -5.30 -7.58
CA VAL A 132 3.94 -4.11 -6.71
C VAL A 132 3.11 -2.95 -7.26
N ILE A 133 3.18 -2.70 -8.57
CA ILE A 133 2.39 -1.64 -9.20
C ILE A 133 0.89 -1.93 -9.11
N VAL A 134 0.45 -3.17 -9.30
CA VAL A 134 -0.97 -3.55 -9.16
C VAL A 134 -1.46 -3.34 -7.72
N GLU A 135 -0.67 -3.68 -6.71
CA GLU A 135 -1.01 -3.43 -5.30
C GLU A 135 -1.07 -1.93 -4.98
N LEU A 136 -0.15 -1.14 -5.54
CA LEU A 136 -0.18 0.31 -5.42
C LEU A 136 -1.47 0.89 -6.03
N LEU A 137 -1.80 0.49 -7.25
CA LEU A 137 -3.04 0.94 -7.92
C LEU A 137 -4.29 0.52 -7.15
N ARG A 138 -4.32 -0.69 -6.61
CA ARG A 138 -5.40 -1.16 -5.73
C ARG A 138 -5.58 -0.24 -4.52
N SER A 139 -4.48 0.15 -3.87
CA SER A 139 -4.49 1.07 -2.73
C SER A 139 -4.99 2.46 -3.12
N VAL A 140 -4.54 2.98 -4.26
CA VAL A 140 -4.97 4.29 -4.80
C VAL A 140 -6.47 4.28 -5.11
N VAL A 141 -6.94 3.25 -5.82
CA VAL A 141 -8.36 3.10 -6.20
C VAL A 141 -9.26 2.89 -4.97
N ALA A 142 -8.76 2.22 -3.95
CA ALA A 142 -9.47 2.05 -2.67
C ALA A 142 -9.53 3.34 -1.84
N GLY A 143 -8.77 4.38 -2.21
CA GLY A 143 -8.70 5.64 -1.48
C GLY A 143 -7.81 5.58 -0.23
N ASN A 144 -6.85 4.68 -0.21
CA ASN A 144 -5.86 4.58 0.87
C ASN A 144 -4.85 5.71 0.70
N HIS A 145 -4.97 6.77 1.47
CA HIS A 145 -4.08 7.94 1.38
C HIS A 145 -2.68 7.70 1.99
N LEU A 146 -2.51 6.66 2.80
CA LEU A 146 -1.21 6.20 3.27
C LEU A 146 -0.95 4.78 2.74
N VAL A 147 0.21 4.60 2.09
CA VAL A 147 0.68 3.30 1.61
C VAL A 147 2.05 3.00 2.19
N VAL A 148 2.16 1.87 2.84
CA VAL A 148 3.41 1.34 3.41
C VAL A 148 4.02 0.35 2.43
N LEU A 149 5.31 0.52 2.10
CA LEU A 149 6.08 -0.40 1.28
C LEU A 149 7.18 -1.02 2.14
N GLU A 150 7.12 -2.34 2.35
CA GLU A 150 8.07 -3.09 3.16
C GLU A 150 9.04 -3.86 2.28
N GLU A 151 10.33 -3.56 2.39
CA GLU A 151 11.45 -4.27 1.75
C GLU A 151 11.35 -4.46 0.22
N ILE A 152 10.59 -3.60 -0.45
CA ILE A 152 10.32 -3.75 -1.90
C ILE A 152 11.61 -3.57 -2.72
N GLY A 153 12.56 -2.74 -2.27
CA GLY A 153 13.82 -2.51 -2.98
C GLY A 153 14.66 -3.77 -3.17
N ALA A 154 14.59 -4.73 -2.26
CA ALA A 154 15.33 -6.00 -2.39
C ALA A 154 14.73 -6.96 -3.45
N LEU A 155 13.51 -6.70 -3.91
CA LEU A 155 12.75 -7.58 -4.80
C LEU A 155 12.81 -7.18 -6.27
N ILE A 156 13.23 -5.95 -6.55
CA ILE A 156 13.20 -5.34 -7.88
C ILE A 156 14.58 -4.78 -8.24
N SER A 157 14.83 -4.61 -9.52
CA SER A 157 16.07 -4.02 -10.02
C SER A 157 16.14 -2.51 -9.75
N ASP A 158 17.34 -1.93 -9.75
CA ASP A 158 17.56 -0.47 -9.58
C ASP A 158 16.73 0.36 -10.56
N ARG A 159 16.64 -0.07 -11.82
CA ARG A 159 15.84 0.59 -12.84
C ARG A 159 14.34 0.57 -12.51
N GLU A 160 13.85 -0.54 -11.97
CA GLU A 160 12.45 -0.67 -11.53
C GLU A 160 12.21 0.15 -10.26
N LEU A 161 13.20 0.22 -9.35
CA LEU A 161 13.15 1.06 -8.16
C LEU A 161 13.06 2.54 -8.53
N GLU A 162 13.86 3.01 -9.49
CA GLU A 162 13.75 4.36 -10.02
C GLU A 162 12.37 4.64 -10.64
N ALA A 163 11.81 3.66 -11.37
CA ALA A 163 10.48 3.77 -11.94
C ALA A 163 9.42 3.84 -10.83
N LEU A 164 9.53 3.00 -9.79
CA LEU A 164 8.67 3.06 -8.62
C LEU A 164 8.72 4.42 -7.95
N HIS A 165 9.92 4.97 -7.69
CA HIS A 165 10.07 6.29 -7.08
C HIS A 165 9.41 7.41 -7.89
N ARG A 166 9.44 7.36 -9.23
CA ARG A 166 8.72 8.33 -10.07
C ARG A 166 7.21 8.21 -9.89
N ILE A 167 6.70 6.99 -9.82
CA ILE A 167 5.26 6.72 -9.61
C ILE A 167 4.83 7.18 -8.21
N LEU A 168 5.63 6.92 -7.17
CA LEU A 168 5.33 7.37 -5.82
C LEU A 168 5.28 8.91 -5.75
N ARG A 169 6.23 9.61 -6.37
CA ARG A 169 6.22 11.09 -6.44
C ARG A 169 4.97 11.62 -7.16
N TYR A 170 4.60 11.00 -8.26
CA TYR A 170 3.39 11.38 -8.99
C TYR A 170 2.13 11.29 -8.11
N TYR A 171 1.99 10.22 -7.32
CA TYR A 171 0.86 10.11 -6.40
C TYR A 171 1.01 10.98 -5.15
N ALA A 172 2.22 11.26 -4.69
CA ALA A 172 2.48 12.18 -3.58
C ALA A 172 2.01 13.61 -3.92
N GLU A 173 2.24 14.07 -5.14
CA GLU A 173 1.72 15.34 -5.65
C GLU A 173 0.18 15.39 -5.70
N LYS A 174 -0.47 14.23 -5.70
CA LYS A 174 -1.94 14.08 -5.61
C LYS A 174 -2.46 13.90 -4.18
N GLY A 175 -1.61 14.03 -3.16
CA GLY A 175 -1.97 13.95 -1.75
C GLY A 175 -1.86 12.56 -1.13
N PHE A 176 -1.32 11.56 -1.84
CA PHE A 176 -1.01 10.26 -1.24
C PHE A 176 0.32 10.36 -0.48
N SER A 177 0.41 9.62 0.63
CA SER A 177 1.63 9.56 1.44
C SER A 177 2.18 8.15 1.45
N PHE A 178 3.51 8.04 1.53
CA PHE A 178 4.19 6.76 1.45
C PHE A 178 5.17 6.61 2.60
N LEU A 179 5.15 5.45 3.25
CA LEU A 179 6.15 5.01 4.22
C LEU A 179 6.94 3.85 3.61
N TYR A 180 8.19 4.11 3.27
CA TYR A 180 9.08 3.11 2.73
C TYR A 180 9.95 2.53 3.85
N ILE A 181 9.78 1.26 4.16
CA ILE A 181 10.53 0.57 5.22
C ILE A 181 11.55 -0.35 4.55
N SER A 182 12.83 -0.10 4.80
CA SER A 182 13.90 -0.95 4.31
C SER A 182 14.96 -1.16 5.39
N PRO A 183 15.32 -2.40 5.72
CA PRO A 183 16.41 -2.68 6.66
C PRO A 183 17.79 -2.45 6.03
N HIS A 184 17.85 -2.33 4.71
CA HIS A 184 19.10 -2.16 3.96
C HIS A 184 19.14 -0.76 3.36
N PHE A 185 20.10 0.04 3.82
CA PHE A 185 20.54 1.24 3.14
C PHE A 185 21.72 0.82 2.26
N GLU A 186 21.56 0.86 0.95
CA GLU A 186 22.72 0.97 0.08
C GLU A 186 23.12 2.44 0.05
N GLU A 187 24.33 2.71 0.56
CA GLU A 187 24.99 4.02 0.52
C GLU A 187 25.24 4.50 -0.92
#